data_0e35d18c995bf95d8eb3a5bd166c2005
#
_entry.id   0e35d18c995bf95d8eb3a5bd166c2005
#
_cell.length_a   1.000
_cell.length_b   1.000
_cell.length_c   1.000
_cell.angle_alpha   90.00
_cell.angle_beta   90.00
_cell.angle_gamma   90.00
#
_symmetry.space_group_name_H-M   'P 1'
#
loop_
_entity.id
_entity.type
_entity.pdbx_description
1 polymer ?
#
loop_
_entity_poly.entity_id
_entity_poly.type
_entity_poly.pdbx_seq_one_letter_code
_entity_poly.pdbx_strand_id
1 'polypeptide(L)'
;MANATRAGFCTTALLLGLNAFAAGGAEMEPAGNDVSDVNSLQRGARNYMNYCAGCHSAKYVRFNSIAGDLGLTEELMIENLMFNAEKSFETIQTNMSADDSKRWFGQSPPDMSLMARARTTDYIYNFLKGFYVDHDSPTGVDNRVLAGTSMPHVLWELQGFQTGIFTENENGATVFGHFEPLTSGSMSPGEFDSFVRDTVNFLEYISEPVSSKRRAMGVWVLIFLAFFWVLASMLKKQIWKDVT
;
A
#
# COMPACT_ATOMS: atom_id res chain seq x y z
N MET A 1 -30.08 30.84 34.49
CA MET A 1 -30.06 30.85 33.00
C MET A 1 -28.61 30.95 32.47
N ALA A 2 -27.72 30.01 32.79
CA ALA A 2 -26.29 30.10 32.39
C ALA A 2 -25.64 28.77 31.96
N ASN A 3 -26.39 27.72 31.66
CA ASN A 3 -25.82 26.40 31.34
C ASN A 3 -26.12 25.87 29.89
N ALA A 4 -26.85 26.63 29.09
CA ALA A 4 -27.21 26.18 27.72
C ALA A 4 -26.20 26.55 26.61
N THR A 5 -25.28 27.48 26.91
CA THR A 5 -24.34 28.02 25.90
C THR A 5 -23.01 27.26 25.75
N ARG A 6 -22.67 26.37 26.70
CA ARG A 6 -21.38 25.61 26.66
C ARG A 6 -21.44 24.30 25.89
N ALA A 7 -22.62 23.72 25.69
CA ALA A 7 -22.76 22.47 24.92
C ALA A 7 -22.74 22.66 23.41
N GLY A 8 -23.10 23.86 22.92
CA GLY A 8 -23.16 24.16 21.48
C GLY A 8 -21.79 24.42 20.82
N PHE A 9 -20.76 24.79 21.58
CA PHE A 9 -19.45 25.15 21.01
C PHE A 9 -18.54 23.93 20.75
N CYS A 10 -18.76 22.81 21.46
CA CYS A 10 -17.95 21.60 21.24
C CYS A 10 -18.43 20.78 20.04
N THR A 11 -19.69 20.83 19.65
CA THR A 11 -20.23 20.06 18.50
C THR A 11 -19.90 20.69 17.15
N THR A 12 -19.74 22.02 17.09
CA THR A 12 -19.40 22.72 15.82
C THR A 12 -17.91 22.60 15.48
N ALA A 13 -17.03 22.43 16.48
CA ALA A 13 -15.59 22.28 16.26
C ALA A 13 -15.22 20.86 15.69
N LEU A 14 -16.07 19.85 15.88
CA LEU A 14 -15.82 18.49 15.42
C LEU A 14 -16.12 18.27 13.94
N LEU A 15 -16.87 19.18 13.31
CA LEU A 15 -17.26 19.06 11.90
C LEU A 15 -16.35 19.88 10.92
N LEU A 16 -15.42 20.67 11.43
CA LEU A 16 -14.54 21.53 10.63
C LEU A 16 -13.15 20.92 10.36
N GLY A 17 -12.87 19.70 10.85
CA GLY A 17 -11.55 19.06 10.79
C GLY A 17 -11.29 18.15 9.59
N LEU A 18 -12.19 18.04 8.60
CA LEU A 18 -12.12 16.97 7.58
C LEU A 18 -11.71 17.40 6.17
N ASN A 19 -11.19 18.62 5.98
CA ASN A 19 -10.69 19.03 4.67
C ASN A 19 -9.22 19.46 4.72
N ALA A 20 -8.33 18.59 5.20
CA ALA A 20 -6.92 18.71 4.83
C ALA A 20 -6.75 18.05 3.44
N PHE A 21 -7.10 18.80 2.39
CA PHE A 21 -6.64 18.48 1.04
C PHE A 21 -5.12 18.63 1.04
N ALA A 22 -4.40 17.50 0.96
CA ALA A 22 -2.99 17.51 0.64
C ALA A 22 -2.82 18.17 -0.73
N ALA A 23 -2.15 19.31 -0.74
CA ALA A 23 -1.89 20.07 -1.94
C ALA A 23 -1.00 19.29 -2.91
N GLY A 24 -1.41 19.13 -4.16
CA GLY A 24 -0.50 18.97 -5.31
C GLY A 24 0.04 17.58 -5.62
N GLY A 25 -0.65 16.50 -5.27
CA GLY A 25 -0.34 15.16 -5.83
C GLY A 25 -1.09 14.94 -7.14
N ALA A 26 -0.47 14.25 -8.12
CA ALA A 26 -1.17 13.75 -9.29
C ALA A 26 -2.42 12.97 -8.85
N GLU A 27 -3.55 13.16 -9.54
CA GLU A 27 -4.77 12.40 -9.27
C GLU A 27 -4.45 10.90 -9.37
N MET A 28 -4.63 10.17 -8.26
CA MET A 28 -4.32 8.76 -8.16
C MET A 28 -5.60 7.94 -8.28
N GLU A 29 -5.55 6.91 -9.13
CA GLU A 29 -6.60 5.90 -9.22
C GLU A 29 -6.58 5.05 -7.93
N PRO A 30 -7.74 4.79 -7.30
CA PRO A 30 -7.81 3.89 -6.16
C PRO A 30 -7.37 2.46 -6.53
N ALA A 31 -6.53 1.83 -5.72
CA ALA A 31 -6.11 0.45 -5.94
C ALA A 31 -7.30 -0.53 -5.86
N GLY A 32 -8.29 -0.23 -5.03
CA GLY A 32 -9.48 -1.05 -4.87
C GLY A 32 -9.18 -2.47 -4.40
N ASN A 33 -8.11 -2.65 -3.63
CA ASN A 33 -7.67 -3.93 -3.10
C ASN A 33 -8.40 -4.30 -1.80
N ASP A 34 -8.45 -5.60 -1.48
CA ASP A 34 -9.11 -6.14 -0.29
C ASP A 34 -8.25 -7.24 0.34
N VAL A 35 -7.68 -6.96 1.50
CA VAL A 35 -6.86 -7.93 2.26
C VAL A 35 -7.65 -9.11 2.82
N SER A 36 -8.97 -9.13 2.71
CA SER A 36 -9.79 -10.28 3.08
C SER A 36 -9.93 -11.32 1.94
N ASP A 37 -9.60 -10.94 0.70
CA ASP A 37 -9.56 -11.87 -0.44
C ASP A 37 -8.24 -12.67 -0.43
N VAL A 38 -8.28 -13.85 0.18
CA VAL A 38 -7.13 -14.76 0.28
C VAL A 38 -6.61 -15.19 -1.10
N ASN A 39 -7.48 -15.34 -2.10
CA ASN A 39 -7.04 -15.71 -3.45
C ASN A 39 -6.23 -14.58 -4.09
N SER A 40 -6.65 -13.32 -3.90
CA SER A 40 -5.89 -12.16 -4.32
C SER A 40 -4.53 -12.11 -3.61
N LEU A 41 -4.50 -12.36 -2.29
CA LEU A 41 -3.23 -12.39 -1.53
C LEU A 41 -2.28 -13.49 -2.02
N GLN A 42 -2.78 -14.69 -2.34
CA GLN A 42 -1.97 -15.78 -2.89
C GLN A 42 -1.39 -15.41 -4.27
N ARG A 43 -2.19 -14.82 -5.16
CA ARG A 43 -1.71 -14.33 -6.46
C ARG A 43 -0.69 -13.21 -6.26
N GLY A 44 -0.95 -12.27 -5.36
CA GLY A 44 -0.04 -11.17 -5.02
C GLY A 44 1.29 -11.65 -4.44
N ALA A 45 1.27 -12.67 -3.56
CA ALA A 45 2.49 -13.30 -3.05
C ALA A 45 3.33 -13.89 -4.20
N ARG A 46 2.71 -14.65 -5.09
CA ARG A 46 3.38 -15.19 -6.29
C ARG A 46 3.96 -14.06 -7.15
N ASN A 47 3.20 -13.01 -7.41
CA ASN A 47 3.65 -11.88 -8.21
C ASN A 47 4.85 -11.19 -7.57
N TYR A 48 4.80 -10.94 -6.25
CA TYR A 48 5.90 -10.35 -5.52
C TYR A 48 7.18 -11.20 -5.60
N MET A 49 7.08 -12.50 -5.40
CA MET A 49 8.24 -13.39 -5.46
C MET A 49 8.87 -13.44 -6.85
N ASN A 50 8.06 -13.40 -7.91
CA ASN A 50 8.56 -13.51 -9.27
C ASN A 50 9.11 -12.19 -9.83
N TYR A 51 8.54 -11.03 -9.45
CA TYR A 51 8.88 -9.75 -10.08
C TYR A 51 9.56 -8.74 -9.15
N CYS A 52 9.43 -8.89 -7.83
CA CYS A 52 9.89 -7.88 -6.87
C CYS A 52 11.01 -8.38 -5.95
N ALA A 53 10.92 -9.61 -5.46
CA ALA A 53 11.82 -10.16 -4.43
C ALA A 53 13.29 -10.28 -4.90
N GLY A 54 13.55 -10.31 -6.21
CA GLY A 54 14.89 -10.27 -6.76
C GLY A 54 15.67 -9.00 -6.41
N CYS A 55 14.96 -7.87 -6.20
CA CYS A 55 15.53 -6.56 -5.88
C CYS A 55 15.08 -6.04 -4.51
N HIS A 56 13.86 -6.35 -4.08
CA HIS A 56 13.25 -5.82 -2.87
C HIS A 56 13.09 -6.90 -1.79
N SER A 57 13.69 -6.69 -0.64
CA SER A 57 13.44 -7.50 0.55
C SER A 57 12.11 -7.12 1.21
N ALA A 58 11.51 -8.08 1.94
CA ALA A 58 10.49 -7.86 2.95
C ALA A 58 10.99 -8.49 4.27
N LYS A 59 12.00 -7.88 4.86
CA LYS A 59 12.81 -8.45 5.96
C LYS A 59 12.07 -8.66 7.27
N TYR A 60 10.87 -8.10 7.42
CA TYR A 60 10.02 -8.32 8.61
C TYR A 60 8.99 -9.42 8.38
N VAL A 61 8.96 -10.04 7.20
CA VAL A 61 7.98 -11.05 6.81
C VAL A 61 8.66 -12.41 6.73
N ARG A 62 8.11 -13.40 7.44
CA ARG A 62 8.60 -14.78 7.42
C ARG A 62 7.75 -15.64 6.50
N PHE A 63 8.38 -16.57 5.79
CA PHE A 63 7.68 -17.48 4.87
C PHE A 63 6.60 -18.30 5.56
N ASN A 64 6.88 -18.88 6.74
CA ASN A 64 5.90 -19.67 7.50
C ASN A 64 4.69 -18.85 7.97
N SER A 65 4.85 -17.53 8.22
CA SER A 65 3.72 -16.66 8.56
C SER A 65 2.80 -16.46 7.37
N ILE A 66 3.38 -16.24 6.17
CA ILE A 66 2.62 -16.14 4.92
C ILE A 66 1.85 -17.43 4.66
N ALA A 67 2.52 -18.59 4.77
CA ALA A 67 1.90 -19.88 4.54
C ALA A 67 0.67 -20.08 5.43
N GLY A 68 0.82 -19.84 6.74
CA GLY A 68 -0.27 -19.96 7.71
C GLY A 68 -1.45 -19.04 7.43
N ASP A 69 -1.18 -17.76 7.17
CA ASP A 69 -2.24 -16.76 6.95
C ASP A 69 -2.93 -16.91 5.58
N LEU A 70 -2.21 -17.38 4.56
CA LEU A 70 -2.76 -17.60 3.21
C LEU A 70 -3.30 -19.03 2.99
N GLY A 71 -3.29 -19.89 4.01
CA GLY A 71 -3.78 -21.25 3.91
C GLY A 71 -2.98 -22.15 2.94
N LEU A 72 -1.68 -21.87 2.80
CA LEU A 72 -0.76 -22.68 1.99
C LEU A 72 -0.16 -23.79 2.85
N THR A 73 0.05 -24.97 2.27
CA THR A 73 0.87 -26.00 2.92
C THR A 73 2.36 -25.60 2.87
N GLU A 74 3.16 -26.19 3.76
CA GLU A 74 4.61 -25.90 3.78
C GLU A 74 5.26 -26.30 2.44
N GLU A 75 4.84 -27.42 1.84
CA GLU A 75 5.32 -27.87 0.55
C GLU A 75 5.03 -26.85 -0.57
N LEU A 76 3.78 -26.37 -0.65
CA LEU A 76 3.41 -25.35 -1.65
C LEU A 76 4.17 -24.04 -1.44
N MET A 77 4.42 -23.64 -0.20
CA MET A 77 5.20 -22.45 0.11
C MET A 77 6.66 -22.62 -0.34
N ILE A 78 7.29 -23.77 -0.01
CA ILE A 78 8.68 -24.05 -0.38
C ILE A 78 8.81 -24.07 -1.91
N GLU A 79 7.92 -24.77 -2.60
CA GLU A 79 7.98 -24.95 -4.04
C GLU A 79 7.73 -23.64 -4.81
N ASN A 80 6.82 -22.78 -4.33
CA ASN A 80 6.31 -21.65 -5.11
C ASN A 80 6.75 -20.26 -4.62
N LEU A 81 7.25 -20.14 -3.38
CA LEU A 81 7.61 -18.84 -2.81
C LEU A 81 9.05 -18.77 -2.28
N MET A 82 9.68 -19.90 -1.92
CA MET A 82 11.00 -19.91 -1.29
C MET A 82 12.12 -20.11 -2.33
N PHE A 83 12.40 -19.12 -3.16
CA PHE A 83 13.44 -19.26 -4.20
C PHE A 83 14.86 -19.00 -3.68
N ASN A 84 15.01 -18.31 -2.53
CA ASN A 84 16.30 -17.87 -1.99
C ASN A 84 16.43 -18.07 -0.48
N ALA A 85 15.62 -18.95 0.11
CA ALA A 85 15.64 -19.29 1.51
C ALA A 85 15.70 -20.82 1.69
N GLU A 86 16.38 -21.29 2.73
CA GLU A 86 16.52 -22.72 3.03
C GLU A 86 15.50 -23.19 4.09
N LYS A 87 15.07 -22.28 4.96
CA LYS A 87 14.23 -22.61 6.13
C LYS A 87 12.97 -21.76 6.16
N SER A 88 11.85 -22.39 6.43
CA SER A 88 10.51 -21.77 6.43
C SER A 88 10.37 -20.59 7.40
N PHE A 89 11.19 -20.52 8.44
CA PHE A 89 11.18 -19.40 9.38
C PHE A 89 12.05 -18.21 8.95
N GLU A 90 12.78 -18.30 7.85
CA GLU A 90 13.55 -17.19 7.31
C GLU A 90 12.63 -16.09 6.79
N THR A 91 13.19 -14.87 6.70
CA THR A 91 12.48 -13.72 6.15
C THR A 91 12.78 -13.57 4.67
N ILE A 92 11.92 -12.84 3.96
CA ILE A 92 12.11 -12.58 2.54
C ILE A 92 13.26 -11.58 2.37
N GLN A 93 14.40 -12.06 1.88
CA GLN A 93 15.58 -11.27 1.60
C GLN A 93 15.90 -11.29 0.11
N THR A 94 16.32 -10.16 -0.44
CA THR A 94 16.89 -10.15 -1.79
C THR A 94 18.31 -10.69 -1.77
N ASN A 95 18.72 -11.35 -2.86
CA ASN A 95 20.11 -11.75 -3.07
C ASN A 95 20.97 -10.63 -3.65
N MET A 96 20.40 -9.51 -4.07
CA MET A 96 21.14 -8.37 -4.60
C MET A 96 21.86 -7.63 -3.47
N SER A 97 23.20 -7.55 -3.58
CA SER A 97 23.99 -6.82 -2.58
C SER A 97 23.71 -5.32 -2.61
N ALA A 98 23.91 -4.64 -1.47
CA ALA A 98 23.74 -3.19 -1.39
C ALA A 98 24.76 -2.45 -2.28
N ASP A 99 25.96 -3.00 -2.47
CA ASP A 99 27.01 -2.39 -3.31
C ASP A 99 26.68 -2.55 -4.80
N ASP A 100 26.17 -3.71 -5.21
CA ASP A 100 25.73 -3.93 -6.58
C ASP A 100 24.51 -3.06 -6.93
N SER A 101 23.55 -2.97 -6.02
CA SER A 101 22.36 -2.13 -6.23
C SER A 101 22.72 -0.65 -6.38
N LYS A 102 23.65 -0.14 -5.56
CA LYS A 102 24.17 1.24 -5.68
C LYS A 102 24.93 1.45 -7.00
N ARG A 103 25.69 0.46 -7.44
CA ARG A 103 26.45 0.53 -8.70
C ARG A 103 25.52 0.54 -9.91
N TRP A 104 24.41 -0.23 -9.89
CA TRP A 104 23.51 -0.37 -11.04
C TRP A 104 22.43 0.72 -11.08
N PHE A 105 21.91 1.11 -9.91
CA PHE A 105 20.74 1.97 -9.81
C PHE A 105 21.01 3.28 -9.05
N GLY A 106 22.24 3.53 -8.61
CA GLY A 106 22.60 4.71 -7.83
C GLY A 106 22.17 4.65 -6.35
N GLN A 107 21.22 3.76 -6.01
CA GLN A 107 20.69 3.56 -4.66
C GLN A 107 20.22 2.13 -4.44
N SER A 108 20.11 1.72 -3.17
CA SER A 108 19.54 0.42 -2.84
C SER A 108 18.02 0.47 -2.90
N PRO A 109 17.36 -0.56 -3.52
CA PRO A 109 15.91 -0.67 -3.49
C PRO A 109 15.38 -0.69 -2.04
N PRO A 110 14.27 0.01 -1.77
CA PRO A 110 13.69 0.03 -0.43
C PRO A 110 13.11 -1.33 -0.05
N ASP A 111 13.10 -1.61 1.26
CA ASP A 111 12.42 -2.78 1.82
C ASP A 111 10.90 -2.61 1.75
N MET A 112 10.18 -3.66 1.31
CA MET A 112 8.72 -3.60 1.08
C MET A 112 7.88 -3.94 2.31
N SER A 113 8.47 -4.38 3.42
CA SER A 113 7.73 -4.82 4.61
C SER A 113 6.67 -3.83 5.11
N LEU A 114 6.95 -2.53 5.03
CA LEU A 114 6.07 -1.47 5.52
C LEU A 114 5.71 -0.44 4.45
N MET A 115 5.99 -0.72 3.18
CA MET A 115 5.85 0.26 2.11
C MET A 115 4.40 0.71 1.92
N ALA A 116 3.43 -0.21 1.98
CA ALA A 116 2.02 0.13 1.84
C ALA A 116 1.51 1.03 2.98
N ARG A 117 2.10 0.95 4.17
CA ARG A 117 1.79 1.87 5.27
C ARG A 117 2.48 3.23 5.12
N ALA A 118 3.68 3.25 4.54
CA ALA A 118 4.46 4.48 4.38
C ALA A 118 3.96 5.33 3.21
N ARG A 119 3.50 4.71 2.13
CA ARG A 119 3.17 5.37 0.86
C ARG A 119 1.72 5.24 0.43
N THR A 120 0.90 4.41 1.05
CA THR A 120 -0.46 3.98 0.67
C THR A 120 -0.49 2.97 -0.49
N THR A 121 -1.57 2.22 -0.56
CA THR A 121 -1.83 1.25 -1.63
C THR A 121 -2.04 1.94 -2.97
N ASP A 122 -2.78 3.06 -2.98
CA ASP A 122 -3.04 3.83 -4.19
C ASP A 122 -1.75 4.38 -4.80
N TYR A 123 -0.82 4.86 -3.96
CA TYR A 123 0.50 5.30 -4.44
C TYR A 123 1.24 4.16 -5.15
N ILE A 124 1.32 2.96 -4.54
CA ILE A 124 2.05 1.83 -5.11
C ILE A 124 1.38 1.35 -6.40
N TYR A 125 0.04 1.30 -6.42
CA TYR A 125 -0.74 0.91 -7.59
C TYR A 125 -0.45 1.83 -8.78
N ASN A 126 -0.56 3.14 -8.58
CA ASN A 126 -0.28 4.11 -9.64
C ASN A 126 1.21 4.17 -10.01
N PHE A 127 2.11 3.95 -9.06
CA PHE A 127 3.55 3.86 -9.33
C PHE A 127 3.85 2.68 -10.26
N LEU A 128 3.36 1.47 -9.98
CA LEU A 128 3.61 0.30 -10.80
C LEU A 128 3.03 0.41 -12.22
N LYS A 129 1.94 1.14 -12.40
CA LYS A 129 1.30 1.43 -13.70
C LYS A 129 1.89 2.64 -14.41
N GLY A 130 2.59 3.51 -13.66
CA GLY A 130 2.95 4.86 -14.07
C GLY A 130 4.28 5.00 -14.81
N PHE A 131 4.94 3.92 -15.21
CA PHE A 131 6.19 3.98 -15.97
C PHE A 131 5.92 4.37 -17.44
N TYR A 132 6.76 5.24 -17.98
CA TYR A 132 6.74 5.64 -19.40
C TYR A 132 8.17 5.76 -19.95
N VAL A 133 8.32 5.65 -21.26
CA VAL A 133 9.63 5.77 -21.92
C VAL A 133 10.14 7.19 -21.80
N ASP A 134 11.37 7.31 -21.29
CA ASP A 134 12.12 8.55 -21.22
C ASP A 134 13.59 8.25 -21.57
N HIS A 135 14.01 8.74 -22.73
CA HIS A 135 15.37 8.50 -23.24
C HIS A 135 16.46 9.25 -22.48
N ASP A 136 16.11 10.26 -21.70
CA ASP A 136 17.04 11.04 -20.88
C ASP A 136 17.28 10.38 -19.52
N SER A 137 16.41 9.44 -19.11
CA SER A 137 16.56 8.67 -17.89
C SER A 137 17.65 7.60 -18.03
N PRO A 138 18.50 7.37 -17.00
CA PRO A 138 19.48 6.30 -17.00
C PRO A 138 18.91 4.89 -17.19
N THR A 139 17.66 4.68 -16.82
CA THR A 139 16.95 3.39 -16.99
C THR A 139 16.15 3.29 -18.28
N GLY A 140 16.13 4.36 -19.11
CA GLY A 140 15.31 4.46 -20.32
C GLY A 140 13.82 4.70 -20.06
N VAL A 141 13.44 4.85 -18.79
CA VAL A 141 12.05 5.10 -18.35
C VAL A 141 12.04 6.10 -17.20
N ASP A 142 10.92 6.83 -17.06
CA ASP A 142 10.61 7.58 -15.85
C ASP A 142 9.21 7.20 -15.36
N ASN A 143 8.76 7.81 -14.29
CA ASN A 143 7.52 7.44 -13.62
C ASN A 143 6.66 8.67 -13.29
N ARG A 144 5.37 8.62 -13.65
CA ARG A 144 4.41 9.69 -13.38
C ARG A 144 4.29 10.04 -11.88
N VAL A 145 4.39 9.05 -10.99
CA VAL A 145 4.17 9.22 -9.55
C VAL A 145 5.44 9.65 -8.84
N LEU A 146 6.61 9.23 -9.35
CA LEU A 146 7.92 9.55 -8.79
C LEU A 146 8.88 9.86 -9.94
N ALA A 147 8.91 11.11 -10.37
CA ALA A 147 9.82 11.57 -11.39
C ALA A 147 11.30 11.38 -10.97
N GLY A 148 12.14 10.96 -11.92
CA GLY A 148 13.55 10.65 -11.67
C GLY A 148 13.75 9.34 -10.90
N THR A 149 12.81 8.40 -10.97
CA THR A 149 12.95 7.10 -10.29
C THR A 149 14.11 6.30 -10.86
N SER A 150 14.92 5.70 -9.98
CA SER A 150 15.99 4.78 -10.39
C SER A 150 15.50 3.35 -10.62
N MET A 151 14.26 3.03 -10.30
CA MET A 151 13.67 1.71 -10.55
C MET A 151 13.37 1.57 -12.05
N PRO A 152 13.86 0.52 -12.72
CA PRO A 152 13.47 0.23 -14.11
C PRO A 152 12.01 -0.27 -14.15
N HIS A 153 11.41 -0.23 -15.34
CA HIS A 153 10.09 -0.79 -15.56
C HIS A 153 10.13 -2.32 -15.60
N VAL A 154 10.10 -2.97 -14.43
CA VAL A 154 10.23 -4.44 -14.29
C VAL A 154 9.03 -5.22 -14.83
N LEU A 155 7.89 -4.57 -15.05
CA LEU A 155 6.65 -5.19 -15.54
C LEU A 155 6.39 -4.93 -17.04
N TRP A 156 7.40 -4.48 -17.78
CA TRP A 156 7.25 -4.11 -19.20
C TRP A 156 6.77 -5.27 -20.08
N GLU A 157 7.15 -6.51 -19.80
CA GLU A 157 6.67 -7.68 -20.54
C GLU A 157 5.16 -7.92 -20.37
N LEU A 158 4.63 -7.54 -19.21
CA LEU A 158 3.20 -7.68 -18.88
C LEU A 158 2.39 -6.50 -19.41
N GLN A 159 2.84 -5.27 -19.15
CA GLN A 159 2.14 -4.03 -19.51
C GLN A 159 2.38 -3.60 -20.97
N GLY A 160 3.57 -3.81 -21.48
CA GLY A 160 4.11 -3.11 -22.65
C GLY A 160 4.76 -1.79 -22.26
N PHE A 161 5.33 -1.10 -23.26
CA PHE A 161 5.82 0.27 -23.08
C PHE A 161 4.73 1.28 -23.45
N GLN A 162 4.77 2.43 -22.80
CA GLN A 162 3.88 3.56 -23.05
C GLN A 162 4.68 4.88 -23.05
N THR A 163 4.15 5.89 -23.72
CA THR A 163 4.66 7.26 -23.74
C THR A 163 3.78 8.13 -22.86
N GLY A 164 4.38 9.00 -22.03
CA GLY A 164 3.65 10.01 -21.26
C GLY A 164 3.37 11.24 -22.15
N ILE A 165 2.11 11.63 -22.28
CA ILE A 165 1.72 12.86 -22.96
C ILE A 165 1.56 13.95 -21.90
N PHE A 166 2.32 15.03 -22.06
CA PHE A 166 2.31 16.17 -21.16
C PHE A 166 1.74 17.40 -21.89
N THR A 167 0.96 18.19 -21.19
CA THR A 167 0.33 19.42 -21.68
C THR A 167 0.68 20.60 -20.79
N GLU A 168 0.62 21.81 -21.31
CA GLU A 168 0.75 23.01 -20.48
C GLU A 168 -0.63 23.41 -19.92
N ASN A 169 -0.69 23.70 -18.62
CA ASN A 169 -1.88 24.25 -18.00
C ASN A 169 -1.97 25.80 -18.23
N GLU A 170 -3.07 26.41 -17.79
CA GLU A 170 -3.31 27.85 -17.93
C GLU A 170 -2.20 28.75 -17.31
N ASN A 171 -1.41 28.18 -16.39
CA ASN A 171 -0.30 28.88 -15.72
C ASN A 171 1.06 28.60 -16.39
N GLY A 172 1.11 27.92 -17.53
CA GLY A 172 2.34 27.55 -18.23
C GLY A 172 3.13 26.42 -17.59
N ALA A 173 2.56 25.70 -16.62
CA ALA A 173 3.20 24.53 -16.02
C ALA A 173 2.88 23.27 -16.80
N THR A 174 3.91 22.45 -17.04
CA THR A 174 3.77 21.13 -17.67
C THR A 174 3.05 20.19 -16.72
N VAL A 175 1.92 19.63 -17.15
CA VAL A 175 1.11 18.68 -16.42
C VAL A 175 0.96 17.39 -17.23
N PHE A 176 0.88 16.26 -16.52
CA PHE A 176 0.61 14.99 -17.15
C PHE A 176 -0.84 14.94 -17.67
N GLY A 177 -1.03 14.56 -18.94
CA GLY A 177 -2.34 14.37 -19.56
C GLY A 177 -2.78 12.91 -19.48
N HIS A 178 -2.14 12.04 -20.27
CA HIS A 178 -2.47 10.61 -20.36
C HIS A 178 -1.27 9.80 -20.85
N PHE A 179 -1.41 8.48 -20.82
CA PHE A 179 -0.46 7.57 -21.48
C PHE A 179 -0.97 7.15 -22.85
N GLU A 180 -0.05 7.04 -23.80
CA GLU A 180 -0.27 6.41 -25.10
C GLU A 180 0.51 5.11 -25.18
N PRO A 181 -0.12 3.97 -25.54
CA PRO A 181 0.58 2.70 -25.72
C PRO A 181 1.61 2.79 -26.86
N LEU A 182 2.86 2.37 -26.59
CA LEU A 182 3.93 2.28 -27.57
C LEU A 182 4.11 0.84 -28.07
N THR A 183 4.03 -0.13 -27.15
CA THR A 183 4.05 -1.56 -27.48
C THR A 183 2.98 -2.29 -26.67
N SER A 184 2.51 -3.42 -27.18
CA SER A 184 1.61 -4.30 -26.41
C SER A 184 2.41 -5.16 -25.44
N GLY A 185 1.89 -5.33 -24.24
CA GLY A 185 2.36 -6.34 -23.30
C GLY A 185 1.70 -7.71 -23.53
N SER A 186 2.05 -8.68 -22.72
CA SER A 186 1.45 -10.02 -22.74
C SER A 186 0.07 -10.07 -22.08
N MET A 187 -0.29 -9.05 -21.29
CA MET A 187 -1.58 -8.91 -20.63
C MET A 187 -2.42 -7.82 -21.28
N SER A 188 -3.74 -8.01 -21.31
CA SER A 188 -4.66 -6.91 -21.59
C SER A 188 -4.62 -5.88 -20.44
N PRO A 189 -5.06 -4.62 -20.67
CA PRO A 189 -5.06 -3.60 -19.63
C PRO A 189 -5.80 -4.03 -18.33
N GLY A 190 -6.94 -4.72 -18.48
CA GLY A 190 -7.72 -5.20 -17.32
C GLY A 190 -7.04 -6.35 -16.55
N GLU A 191 -6.32 -7.24 -17.25
CA GLU A 191 -5.52 -8.28 -16.61
C GLU A 191 -4.32 -7.68 -15.89
N PHE A 192 -3.65 -6.69 -16.48
CA PHE A 192 -2.54 -5.98 -15.85
C PHE A 192 -3.00 -5.21 -14.61
N ASP A 193 -4.16 -4.52 -14.67
CA ASP A 193 -4.76 -3.86 -13.51
C ASP A 193 -5.03 -4.85 -12.37
N SER A 194 -5.55 -6.03 -12.69
CA SER A 194 -5.80 -7.08 -11.71
C SER A 194 -4.50 -7.64 -11.12
N PHE A 195 -3.47 -7.83 -11.95
CA PHE A 195 -2.14 -8.27 -11.52
C PHE A 195 -1.51 -7.27 -10.53
N VAL A 196 -1.55 -5.96 -10.86
CA VAL A 196 -1.00 -4.91 -9.99
C VAL A 196 -1.81 -4.81 -8.70
N ARG A 197 -3.15 -4.89 -8.78
CA ARG A 197 -4.04 -4.89 -7.59
C ARG A 197 -3.75 -6.04 -6.64
N ASP A 198 -3.60 -7.26 -7.16
CA ASP A 198 -3.23 -8.43 -6.35
C ASP A 198 -1.87 -8.24 -5.67
N THR A 199 -0.89 -7.69 -6.41
CA THR A 199 0.45 -7.40 -5.88
C THR A 199 0.39 -6.36 -4.74
N VAL A 200 -0.35 -5.28 -4.95
CA VAL A 200 -0.55 -4.22 -3.94
C VAL A 200 -1.32 -4.75 -2.73
N ASN A 201 -2.31 -5.63 -2.94
CA ASN A 201 -3.05 -6.28 -1.87
C ASN A 201 -2.13 -7.10 -0.97
N PHE A 202 -1.21 -7.87 -1.56
CA PHE A 202 -0.19 -8.59 -0.79
C PHE A 202 0.75 -7.64 -0.04
N LEU A 203 1.17 -6.53 -0.64
CA LEU A 203 2.01 -5.53 0.03
C LEU A 203 1.28 -4.85 1.20
N GLU A 204 -0.02 -4.61 1.11
CA GLU A 204 -0.83 -4.12 2.23
C GLU A 204 -0.90 -5.17 3.34
N TYR A 205 -1.19 -6.43 2.99
CA TYR A 205 -1.23 -7.53 3.93
C TYR A 205 0.09 -7.66 4.71
N ILE A 206 1.24 -7.73 4.04
CA ILE A 206 2.53 -7.88 4.74
C ILE A 206 2.90 -6.67 5.59
N SER A 207 2.37 -5.49 5.27
CA SER A 207 2.60 -4.26 6.04
C SER A 207 1.79 -4.21 7.34
N GLU A 208 0.67 -4.92 7.44
CA GLU A 208 -0.13 -5.08 8.65
C GLU A 208 -0.94 -6.39 8.63
N PRO A 209 -0.33 -7.57 8.84
CA PRO A 209 -1.01 -8.87 8.75
C PRO A 209 -2.20 -9.02 9.72
N VAL A 210 -2.19 -8.27 10.82
CA VAL A 210 -3.24 -8.31 11.85
C VAL A 210 -4.37 -7.28 11.63
N SER A 211 -4.39 -6.55 10.51
CA SER A 211 -5.32 -5.43 10.30
C SER A 211 -6.79 -5.85 10.37
N SER A 212 -7.17 -6.96 9.75
CA SER A 212 -8.53 -7.50 9.78
C SER A 212 -8.92 -7.97 11.19
N LYS A 213 -8.03 -8.68 11.88
CA LYS A 213 -8.24 -9.13 13.28
C LYS A 213 -8.36 -7.93 14.21
N ARG A 214 -7.52 -6.91 14.03
CA ARG A 214 -7.55 -5.67 14.82
C ARG A 214 -8.86 -4.90 14.62
N ARG A 215 -9.35 -4.79 13.38
CA ARG A 215 -10.64 -4.12 13.09
C ARG A 215 -11.80 -4.85 13.78
N ALA A 216 -11.87 -6.17 13.67
CA ALA A 216 -12.89 -6.96 14.35
C ALA A 216 -12.84 -6.81 15.89
N MET A 217 -11.64 -6.88 16.47
CA MET A 217 -11.44 -6.66 17.91
C MET A 217 -11.82 -5.23 18.32
N GLY A 218 -11.54 -4.24 17.49
CA GLY A 218 -11.88 -2.83 17.74
C GLY A 218 -13.38 -2.61 17.96
N VAL A 219 -14.24 -3.31 17.23
CA VAL A 219 -15.70 -3.25 17.42
C VAL A 219 -16.10 -3.70 18.84
N TRP A 220 -15.55 -4.82 19.30
CA TRP A 220 -15.82 -5.33 20.64
C TRP A 220 -15.30 -4.40 21.74
N VAL A 221 -14.13 -3.79 21.52
CA VAL A 221 -13.56 -2.77 22.44
C VAL A 221 -14.48 -1.56 22.52
N LEU A 222 -15.00 -1.06 21.39
CA LEU A 222 -15.93 0.07 21.39
C LEU A 222 -17.24 -0.25 22.11
N ILE A 223 -17.81 -1.44 21.93
CA ILE A 223 -19.00 -1.90 22.64
C ILE A 223 -18.72 -1.95 24.14
N PHE A 224 -17.60 -2.52 24.57
CA PHE A 224 -17.19 -2.56 25.97
C PHE A 224 -17.03 -1.16 26.56
N LEU A 225 -16.35 -0.25 25.86
CA LEU A 225 -16.16 1.12 26.33
C LEU A 225 -17.47 1.89 26.42
N ALA A 226 -18.41 1.69 25.49
CA ALA A 226 -19.74 2.30 25.54
C ALA A 226 -20.52 1.81 26.76
N PHE A 227 -20.51 0.51 27.03
CA PHE A 227 -21.12 -0.06 28.24
C PHE A 227 -20.48 0.48 29.53
N PHE A 228 -19.15 0.47 29.57
CA PHE A 228 -18.41 1.00 30.73
C PHE A 228 -18.69 2.49 30.97
N TRP A 229 -18.78 3.29 29.90
CA TRP A 229 -19.14 4.70 29.98
C TRP A 229 -20.54 4.92 30.62
N VAL A 230 -21.52 4.09 30.23
CA VAL A 230 -22.86 4.15 30.85
C VAL A 230 -22.79 3.89 32.37
N LEU A 231 -22.11 2.80 32.77
CA LEU A 231 -21.96 2.47 34.21
C LEU A 231 -21.22 3.57 34.98
N ALA A 232 -20.12 4.07 34.42
CA ALA A 232 -19.35 5.16 35.03
C ALA A 232 -20.18 6.45 35.15
N SER A 233 -21.02 6.74 34.16
CA SER A 233 -21.92 7.89 34.16
C SER A 233 -23.03 7.75 35.22
N MET A 234 -23.58 6.55 35.40
CA MET A 234 -24.55 6.25 36.44
C MET A 234 -23.91 6.40 37.82
N LEU A 235 -22.73 5.85 38.02
CA LEU A 235 -21.98 5.96 39.27
C LEU A 235 -21.64 7.41 39.58
N LYS A 236 -21.14 8.17 38.60
CA LYS A 236 -20.89 9.61 38.75
C LYS A 236 -22.14 10.35 39.22
N LYS A 237 -23.29 10.13 38.55
CA LYS A 237 -24.56 10.75 38.94
C LYS A 237 -24.94 10.42 40.39
N GLN A 238 -24.71 9.18 40.84
CA GLN A 238 -25.04 8.74 42.18
C GLN A 238 -24.12 9.40 43.23
N ILE A 239 -22.81 9.46 42.98
CA ILE A 239 -21.81 10.05 43.90
C ILE A 239 -22.01 11.58 44.06
N TRP A 240 -22.32 12.26 42.93
CA TRP A 240 -22.45 13.72 42.92
C TRP A 240 -23.88 14.23 43.20
N LYS A 241 -24.80 13.34 43.52
CA LYS A 241 -26.20 13.69 43.77
C LYS A 241 -26.37 14.69 44.95
N ASP A 242 -25.53 14.59 45.96
CA ASP A 242 -25.64 15.35 47.18
C ASP A 242 -24.61 16.52 47.26
N VAL A 243 -23.92 16.82 46.16
CA VAL A 243 -22.87 17.86 46.10
C VAL A 243 -23.34 19.12 45.35
N THR A 244 -24.61 19.17 44.90
CA THR A 244 -25.23 20.33 44.21
C THR A 244 -26.19 21.06 45.16
#